data_1d2b58c15620db9c778e6f815e5a1355
#
_entry.id   1d2b58c15620db9c778e6f815e5a1355
#
_cell.length_a   1.000
_cell.length_b   1.000
_cell.length_c   1.000
_cell.angle_alpha   90.00
_cell.angle_beta   90.00
_cell.angle_gamma   90.00
#
_symmetry.space_group_name_H-M   'P 1'
#
loop_
_entity.id
_entity.type
_entity.pdbx_description
1 polymer ?
#
loop_
_entity_poly.entity_id
_entity_poly.type
_entity_poly.pdbx_seq_one_letter_code
_entity_poly.pdbx_strand_id
1 'polypeptide(L)'
;MSEMNATGGTGETARTLVACLGNIFLSDDGFGVEVARRLARESLPEGVRVTDYGIRGMHLAYDLAEGFDTTILVDSAQRGDAPGTVYLIEPEPDTPAESEDDAALARISLFNAHGMQPDLVLSLAGSLGGDAGRVLVVGCEPATLEEGIGLSAPVTAAVDEAAAMITRLVTTGQHASGRRGAAPGP
;
A
#
# COMPACT_ATOMS: atom_id res chain seq x y z
N MET A 1 43.45 -5.70 30.73
CA MET A 1 42.80 -4.59 30.06
C MET A 1 42.26 -5.15 28.76
N SER A 2 41.00 -5.47 28.73
CA SER A 2 40.32 -5.98 27.53
C SER A 2 39.13 -5.07 27.29
N GLU A 3 39.22 -4.27 26.26
CA GLU A 3 38.14 -3.39 25.80
C GLU A 3 37.09 -4.26 25.12
N MET A 4 35.92 -4.29 25.72
CA MET A 4 34.72 -4.86 25.15
C MET A 4 34.19 -3.86 24.13
N ASN A 5 34.35 -4.18 22.85
CA ASN A 5 33.75 -3.45 21.74
C ASN A 5 32.25 -3.79 21.71
N ALA A 6 31.42 -2.89 22.19
CA ALA A 6 29.98 -2.99 22.09
C ALA A 6 29.59 -2.68 20.63
N THR A 7 29.36 -3.73 19.84
CA THR A 7 28.71 -3.61 18.53
C THR A 7 27.26 -3.18 18.76
N GLY A 8 26.99 -1.89 18.62
CA GLY A 8 25.64 -1.37 18.60
C GLY A 8 24.94 -1.91 17.36
N GLY A 9 23.97 -2.79 17.57
CA GLY A 9 23.04 -3.19 16.52
C GLY A 9 22.26 -1.95 16.06
N THR A 10 22.54 -1.48 14.86
CA THR A 10 21.69 -0.52 14.16
C THR A 10 20.38 -1.24 13.88
N GLY A 11 19.34 -0.98 14.68
CA GLY A 11 18.00 -1.45 14.39
C GLY A 11 17.61 -0.90 13.03
N GLU A 12 17.49 -1.79 12.05
CA GLU A 12 17.05 -1.44 10.71
C GLU A 12 15.62 -0.92 10.82
N THR A 13 15.42 0.33 10.41
CA THR A 13 14.10 0.97 10.45
C THR A 13 13.21 0.27 9.43
N ALA A 14 12.05 -0.22 9.88
CA ALA A 14 11.09 -0.90 8.99
C ALA A 14 10.73 0.00 7.80
N ARG A 15 10.83 -0.55 6.60
CA ARG A 15 10.57 0.16 5.34
C ARG A 15 9.12 -0.03 4.92
N THR A 16 8.38 1.06 4.83
CA THR A 16 6.98 1.05 4.38
C THR A 16 6.83 1.86 3.10
N LEU A 17 6.24 1.26 2.07
CA LEU A 17 5.80 1.95 0.87
C LEU A 17 4.31 2.23 0.94
N VAL A 18 3.91 3.49 0.77
CA VAL A 18 2.54 3.89 0.49
C VAL A 18 2.46 4.21 -1.00
N ALA A 19 1.90 3.28 -1.76
CA ALA A 19 1.79 3.35 -3.21
C ALA A 19 0.39 3.85 -3.61
N CYS A 20 0.31 5.10 -4.03
CA CYS A 20 -0.93 5.73 -4.43
C CYS A 20 -1.13 5.58 -5.94
N LEU A 21 -2.25 4.98 -6.31
CA LEU A 21 -2.62 4.61 -7.67
C LEU A 21 -3.84 5.42 -8.12
N GLY A 22 -4.09 5.43 -9.42
CA GLY A 22 -5.31 5.99 -10.00
C GLY A 22 -5.08 6.86 -11.23
N ASN A 23 -6.15 7.12 -11.96
CA ASN A 23 -6.15 7.92 -13.17
C ASN A 23 -6.97 9.22 -12.97
N ILE A 24 -6.30 10.35 -12.91
CA ILE A 24 -6.93 11.66 -12.69
C ILE A 24 -7.88 12.11 -13.81
N PHE A 25 -7.91 11.40 -14.95
CA PHE A 25 -8.82 11.67 -16.06
C PHE A 25 -10.10 10.82 -16.00
N LEU A 26 -10.25 9.96 -15.00
CA LEU A 26 -11.41 9.11 -14.76
C LEU A 26 -12.11 9.45 -13.44
N SER A 27 -12.31 10.73 -13.15
CA SER A 27 -13.03 11.23 -11.98
C SER A 27 -12.51 10.62 -10.67
N ASP A 28 -13.32 9.82 -9.96
CA ASP A 28 -12.99 9.26 -8.64
C ASP A 28 -11.85 8.23 -8.65
N ASP A 29 -11.45 7.75 -9.82
CA ASP A 29 -10.24 6.94 -9.98
C ASP A 29 -8.96 7.71 -9.60
N GLY A 30 -9.02 9.03 -9.58
CA GLY A 30 -7.95 9.89 -9.08
C GLY A 30 -7.78 9.91 -7.56
N PHE A 31 -8.55 9.11 -6.80
CA PHE A 31 -8.55 9.11 -5.34
C PHE A 31 -7.15 8.93 -4.74
N GLY A 32 -6.41 7.91 -5.16
CA GLY A 32 -5.07 7.65 -4.61
C GLY A 32 -4.10 8.81 -4.85
N VAL A 33 -4.19 9.48 -6.01
CA VAL A 33 -3.36 10.66 -6.33
C VAL A 33 -3.66 11.81 -5.35
N GLU A 34 -4.93 12.06 -5.03
CA GLU A 34 -5.32 13.11 -4.07
C GLU A 34 -4.88 12.74 -2.63
N VAL A 35 -4.95 11.46 -2.26
CA VAL A 35 -4.42 10.99 -0.97
C VAL A 35 -2.91 11.20 -0.89
N ALA A 36 -2.15 10.92 -1.97
CA ALA A 36 -0.71 11.20 -2.01
C ALA A 36 -0.41 12.69 -1.79
N ARG A 37 -1.15 13.57 -2.45
CA ARG A 37 -1.03 15.03 -2.29
C ARG A 37 -1.35 15.48 -0.87
N ARG A 38 -2.32 14.83 -0.24
CA ARG A 38 -2.70 15.11 1.16
C ARG A 38 -1.61 14.67 2.12
N LEU A 39 -1.08 13.44 1.98
CA LEU A 39 -0.01 12.90 2.81
C LEU A 39 1.33 13.66 2.64
N ALA A 40 1.59 14.24 1.48
CA ALA A 40 2.79 15.05 1.24
C ALA A 40 2.87 16.30 2.14
N ARG A 41 1.80 16.68 2.81
CA ARG A 41 1.74 17.80 3.77
C ARG A 41 1.92 17.37 5.22
N GLU A 42 2.06 16.07 5.47
CA GLU A 42 2.20 15.48 6.81
C GLU A 42 3.66 15.10 7.09
N SER A 43 4.02 15.11 8.36
CA SER A 43 5.28 14.55 8.83
C SER A 43 5.07 13.09 9.14
N LEU A 44 5.52 12.21 8.25
CA LEU A 44 5.44 10.77 8.44
C LEU A 44 6.71 10.24 9.14
N PRO A 45 6.64 9.07 9.80
CA PRO A 45 7.80 8.45 10.44
C PRO A 45 8.92 8.15 9.44
N GLU A 46 10.15 8.07 9.95
CA GLU A 46 11.31 7.62 9.17
C GLU A 46 11.06 6.20 8.63
N GLY A 47 11.53 5.91 7.40
CA GLY A 47 11.31 4.63 6.73
C GLY A 47 9.98 4.55 5.96
N VAL A 48 9.10 5.55 6.05
CA VAL A 48 7.86 5.61 5.26
C VAL A 48 8.09 6.41 3.98
N ARG A 49 7.87 5.78 2.84
CA ARG A 49 7.91 6.41 1.51
C ARG A 49 6.49 6.48 0.93
N VAL A 50 6.02 7.68 0.61
CA VAL A 50 4.75 7.88 -0.12
C VAL A 50 5.08 8.24 -1.55
N THR A 51 4.49 7.53 -2.50
CA THR A 51 4.72 7.76 -3.93
C THR A 51 3.40 7.76 -4.71
N ASP A 52 3.20 8.81 -5.50
CA ASP A 52 2.16 8.86 -6.51
C ASP A 52 2.64 8.15 -7.78
N TYR A 53 2.11 6.97 -8.01
CA TYR A 53 2.36 6.21 -9.24
C TYR A 53 1.36 6.55 -10.34
N GLY A 54 0.18 7.06 -10.00
CA GLY A 54 -0.88 7.27 -10.96
C GLY A 54 -1.17 5.97 -11.72
N ILE A 55 -1.01 5.97 -13.03
CA ILE A 55 -1.17 4.79 -13.92
C ILE A 55 0.16 4.06 -14.22
N ARG A 56 1.24 4.37 -13.48
CA ARG A 56 2.60 3.89 -13.78
C ARG A 56 2.96 2.61 -13.03
N GLY A 57 2.19 1.52 -13.25
CA GLY A 57 2.40 0.24 -12.57
C GLY A 57 3.79 -0.36 -12.70
N MET A 58 4.45 -0.15 -13.85
CA MET A 58 5.84 -0.61 -14.06
C MET A 58 6.82 0.05 -13.07
N HIS A 59 6.66 1.34 -12.78
CA HIS A 59 7.49 2.02 -11.79
C HIS A 59 7.25 1.46 -10.38
N LEU A 60 5.98 1.15 -10.05
CA LEU A 60 5.66 0.49 -8.78
C LEU A 60 6.34 -0.88 -8.69
N ALA A 61 6.32 -1.70 -9.77
CA ALA A 61 6.98 -3.00 -9.78
C ALA A 61 8.50 -2.89 -9.53
N TYR A 62 9.18 -1.91 -10.15
CA TYR A 62 10.60 -1.66 -9.91
C TYR A 62 10.88 -1.22 -8.48
N ASP A 63 10.05 -0.33 -7.93
CA ASP A 63 10.22 0.12 -6.55
C ASP A 63 9.98 -1.02 -5.56
N LEU A 64 9.00 -1.89 -5.80
CA LEU A 64 8.76 -3.09 -4.99
C LEU A 64 9.93 -4.08 -5.05
N ALA A 65 10.66 -4.13 -6.16
CA ALA A 65 11.87 -4.95 -6.28
C ALA A 65 13.00 -4.51 -5.33
N GLU A 66 12.94 -3.29 -4.78
CA GLU A 66 13.86 -2.85 -3.72
C GLU A 66 13.60 -3.52 -2.35
N GLY A 67 12.46 -4.17 -2.19
CA GLY A 67 11.98 -4.82 -0.96
C GLY A 67 11.43 -3.82 0.09
N PHE A 68 10.28 -4.15 0.65
CA PHE A 68 9.63 -3.40 1.74
C PHE A 68 9.08 -4.39 2.76
N ASP A 69 9.05 -3.99 4.04
CA ASP A 69 8.41 -4.78 5.10
C ASP A 69 6.89 -4.68 5.03
N THR A 70 6.38 -3.54 4.54
CA THR A 70 4.95 -3.29 4.36
C THR A 70 4.72 -2.44 3.11
N THR A 71 3.73 -2.82 2.31
CA THR A 71 3.23 -2.05 1.18
C THR A 71 1.76 -1.71 1.41
N ILE A 72 1.41 -0.43 1.37
CA ILE A 72 0.03 0.05 1.44
C ILE A 72 -0.34 0.57 0.05
N LEU A 73 -1.22 -0.16 -0.64
CA LEU A 73 -1.80 0.28 -1.91
C LEU A 73 -2.98 1.21 -1.62
N VAL A 74 -3.07 2.32 -2.33
CA VAL A 74 -4.16 3.31 -2.18
C VAL A 74 -4.80 3.53 -3.54
N ASP A 75 -6.09 3.21 -3.67
CA ASP A 75 -6.81 3.28 -4.95
C ASP A 75 -8.33 3.41 -4.75
N SER A 76 -9.07 3.69 -5.83
CA SER A 76 -10.52 3.50 -5.87
C SER A 76 -10.85 2.00 -5.79
N ALA A 77 -11.95 1.64 -5.13
CA ALA A 77 -12.36 0.24 -4.96
C ALA A 77 -13.88 0.11 -5.02
N GLN A 78 -14.40 -0.44 -6.11
CA GLN A 78 -15.83 -0.70 -6.26
C GLN A 78 -16.25 -1.96 -5.50
N ARG A 79 -17.03 -1.78 -4.44
CA ARG A 79 -17.56 -2.86 -3.59
C ARG A 79 -19.09 -2.82 -3.46
N GLY A 80 -19.71 -1.79 -4.00
CA GLY A 80 -21.17 -1.60 -4.00
C GLY A 80 -21.71 -0.91 -2.75
N ASP A 81 -20.85 -0.28 -1.95
CA ASP A 81 -21.22 0.52 -0.82
C ASP A 81 -21.54 1.98 -1.22
N ALA A 82 -21.82 2.82 -0.23
CA ALA A 82 -22.06 4.24 -0.49
C ALA A 82 -20.76 4.92 -0.97
N PRO A 83 -20.82 5.77 -2.01
CA PRO A 83 -19.67 6.52 -2.48
C PRO A 83 -18.96 7.29 -1.35
N GLY A 84 -17.64 7.24 -1.33
CA GLY A 84 -16.81 7.82 -0.28
C GLY A 84 -16.58 6.90 0.92
N THR A 85 -17.11 5.66 0.92
CA THR A 85 -16.76 4.68 1.95
C THR A 85 -15.30 4.30 1.83
N VAL A 86 -14.53 4.43 2.93
CA VAL A 86 -13.11 4.05 2.98
C VAL A 86 -12.97 2.65 3.55
N TYR A 87 -12.18 1.82 2.88
CA TYR A 87 -11.90 0.44 3.26
C TYR A 87 -10.45 0.27 3.68
N LEU A 88 -10.22 -0.55 4.70
CA LEU A 88 -8.94 -1.18 4.96
C LEU A 88 -9.07 -2.67 4.67
N ILE A 89 -8.35 -3.15 3.68
CA ILE A 89 -8.37 -4.55 3.26
C ILE A 89 -6.98 -5.12 3.50
N GLU A 90 -6.91 -6.18 4.27
CA GLU A 90 -5.72 -6.99 4.45
C GLU A 90 -5.98 -8.33 3.76
N PRO A 91 -5.33 -8.59 2.62
CA PRO A 91 -5.47 -9.88 1.95
C PRO A 91 -4.96 -10.99 2.88
N GLU A 92 -5.80 -11.98 3.18
CA GLU A 92 -5.37 -13.12 3.99
C GLU A 92 -4.31 -13.94 3.25
N PRO A 93 -3.21 -14.35 3.92
CA PRO A 93 -2.13 -15.10 3.29
C PRO A 93 -2.51 -16.53 2.91
N ASP A 94 -3.61 -17.08 3.41
CA ASP A 94 -3.93 -18.50 3.31
C ASP A 94 -5.37 -18.79 2.84
N THR A 95 -5.60 -18.71 1.54
CA THR A 95 -6.45 -19.70 0.89
C THR A 95 -5.48 -20.60 0.11
N PRO A 96 -5.45 -21.94 0.33
CA PRO A 96 -4.63 -22.82 -0.48
C PRO A 96 -5.14 -22.74 -1.92
N ALA A 97 -4.49 -21.90 -2.70
CA ALA A 97 -4.70 -21.83 -4.11
C ALA A 97 -4.02 -23.05 -4.73
N GLU A 98 -4.66 -23.69 -5.70
CA GLU A 98 -4.09 -24.83 -6.42
C GLU A 98 -2.84 -24.46 -7.23
N SER A 99 -2.52 -23.14 -7.31
CA SER A 99 -1.27 -22.59 -7.83
C SER A 99 -0.90 -21.28 -7.12
N GLU A 100 0.40 -20.93 -7.09
CA GLU A 100 0.89 -19.65 -6.56
C GLU A 100 0.28 -18.44 -7.34
N ASP A 101 -0.03 -18.65 -8.62
CA ASP A 101 -0.67 -17.67 -9.49
C ASP A 101 -2.13 -17.41 -9.09
N ASP A 102 -2.88 -18.44 -8.68
CA ASP A 102 -4.28 -18.33 -8.24
C ASP A 102 -4.39 -17.63 -6.88
N ALA A 103 -3.41 -17.80 -6.00
CA ALA A 103 -3.36 -17.09 -4.71
C ALA A 103 -3.12 -15.60 -4.89
N ALA A 104 -2.26 -15.22 -5.82
CA ALA A 104 -2.03 -13.83 -6.20
C ALA A 104 -3.31 -13.22 -6.81
N LEU A 105 -3.96 -13.92 -7.73
CA LEU A 105 -5.21 -13.50 -8.38
C LEU A 105 -6.37 -13.32 -7.39
N ALA A 106 -6.54 -14.22 -6.41
CA ALA A 106 -7.59 -14.11 -5.40
C ALA A 106 -7.39 -12.91 -4.45
N ARG A 107 -6.13 -12.52 -4.20
CA ARG A 107 -5.80 -11.40 -3.30
C ARG A 107 -6.19 -10.04 -3.87
N ILE A 108 -6.27 -9.90 -5.18
CA ILE A 108 -6.34 -8.62 -5.86
C ILE A 108 -7.54 -8.51 -6.82
N SER A 109 -8.31 -9.56 -6.99
CA SER A 109 -9.58 -9.56 -7.76
C SER A 109 -10.60 -8.51 -7.25
N LEU A 110 -10.30 -7.83 -6.14
CA LEU A 110 -11.09 -6.76 -5.56
C LEU A 110 -10.88 -5.39 -6.23
N PHE A 111 -9.90 -5.26 -7.13
CA PHE A 111 -9.51 -4.01 -7.77
C PHE A 111 -9.81 -3.96 -9.28
N ASN A 112 -10.71 -4.80 -9.75
CA ASN A 112 -11.10 -4.79 -11.15
C ASN A 112 -11.97 -3.59 -11.48
N ALA A 113 -11.38 -2.52 -11.99
CA ALA A 113 -12.15 -1.67 -12.85
C ALA A 113 -11.37 -1.07 -14.03
N HIS A 114 -10.23 -0.44 -13.93
CA HIS A 114 -9.78 0.31 -15.11
C HIS A 114 -8.25 0.50 -15.18
N GLY A 115 -7.53 -0.48 -15.69
CA GLY A 115 -6.26 -0.21 -16.38
C GLY A 115 -4.95 -0.57 -15.68
N MET A 116 -4.88 -0.70 -14.36
CA MET A 116 -3.73 -1.27 -13.69
C MET A 116 -4.17 -2.53 -12.96
N GLN A 117 -3.57 -3.67 -13.31
CA GLN A 117 -3.80 -4.94 -12.61
C GLN A 117 -2.73 -5.03 -11.51
N PRO A 118 -3.06 -4.76 -10.24
CA PRO A 118 -2.12 -4.86 -9.12
C PRO A 118 -1.46 -6.24 -9.03
N ASP A 119 -2.18 -7.31 -9.41
CA ASP A 119 -1.70 -8.68 -9.52
C ASP A 119 -0.48 -8.78 -10.43
N LEU A 120 -0.59 -8.18 -11.62
CA LEU A 120 0.49 -8.17 -12.59
C LEU A 120 1.69 -7.40 -12.05
N VAL A 121 1.45 -6.30 -11.33
CA VAL A 121 2.52 -5.49 -10.73
C VAL A 121 3.23 -6.25 -9.63
N LEU A 122 2.50 -6.92 -8.73
CA LEU A 122 3.08 -7.73 -7.65
C LEU A 122 3.79 -8.98 -8.19
N SER A 123 3.20 -9.67 -9.17
CA SER A 123 3.82 -10.79 -9.86
C SER A 123 5.12 -10.39 -10.57
N LEU A 124 5.11 -9.23 -11.24
CA LEU A 124 6.31 -8.69 -11.88
C LEU A 124 7.39 -8.33 -10.85
N ALA A 125 7.01 -7.69 -9.73
CA ALA A 125 7.95 -7.39 -8.64
C ALA A 125 8.58 -8.67 -8.08
N GLY A 126 7.79 -9.72 -7.85
CA GLY A 126 8.27 -11.04 -7.44
C GLY A 126 9.24 -11.66 -8.47
N SER A 127 8.93 -11.56 -9.76
CA SER A 127 9.79 -12.02 -10.85
C SER A 127 11.14 -11.29 -10.91
N LEU A 128 11.18 -10.03 -10.45
CA LEU A 128 12.39 -9.21 -10.32
C LEU A 128 13.15 -9.50 -9.02
N GLY A 129 12.70 -10.46 -8.21
CA GLY A 129 13.29 -10.82 -6.92
C GLY A 129 12.92 -9.89 -5.77
N GLY A 130 11.89 -9.08 -5.93
CA GLY A 130 11.39 -8.17 -4.91
C GLY A 130 10.39 -8.85 -3.97
N ASP A 131 10.23 -8.23 -2.80
CA ASP A 131 9.22 -8.60 -1.81
C ASP A 131 8.43 -7.35 -1.42
N ALA A 132 7.12 -7.41 -1.62
CA ALA A 132 6.20 -6.34 -1.21
C ALA A 132 5.94 -6.35 0.31
N GLY A 133 6.44 -7.36 1.03
CA GLY A 133 6.19 -7.59 2.44
C GLY A 133 4.71 -7.80 2.74
N ARG A 134 4.26 -7.27 3.87
CA ARG A 134 2.84 -7.25 4.22
C ARG A 134 2.10 -6.28 3.33
N VAL A 135 1.15 -6.76 2.54
CA VAL A 135 0.34 -5.91 1.66
C VAL A 135 -0.97 -5.52 2.37
N LEU A 136 -1.23 -4.23 2.41
CA LEU A 136 -2.50 -3.64 2.85
C LEU A 136 -3.08 -2.82 1.71
N VAL A 137 -4.40 -2.67 1.70
CA VAL A 137 -5.08 -1.83 0.73
C VAL A 137 -5.98 -0.84 1.45
N VAL A 138 -5.82 0.43 1.13
CA VAL A 138 -6.75 1.49 1.51
C VAL A 138 -7.52 1.88 0.26
N GLY A 139 -8.78 1.43 0.19
CA GLY A 139 -9.68 1.67 -0.94
C GLY A 139 -10.73 2.71 -0.61
N CYS A 140 -11.31 3.32 -1.64
CA CYS A 140 -12.48 4.19 -1.51
C CYS A 140 -13.54 3.84 -2.54
N GLU A 141 -14.80 3.71 -2.11
CA GLU A 141 -15.93 3.49 -3.02
C GLU A 141 -16.15 4.71 -3.91
N PRO A 142 -16.00 4.59 -5.25
CA PRO A 142 -16.22 5.70 -6.17
C PRO A 142 -17.71 5.95 -6.40
N ALA A 143 -18.08 7.20 -6.68
CA ALA A 143 -19.40 7.54 -7.21
C ALA A 143 -19.45 7.36 -8.73
N THR A 144 -18.34 7.64 -9.41
CA THR A 144 -18.21 7.53 -10.88
C THR A 144 -16.74 7.30 -11.27
N LEU A 145 -16.55 6.49 -12.30
CA LEU A 145 -15.26 6.25 -12.96
C LEU A 145 -15.31 6.67 -14.45
N GLU A 146 -16.29 7.49 -14.82
CA GLU A 146 -16.40 8.04 -16.15
C GLU A 146 -15.30 9.09 -16.41
N GLU A 147 -15.07 9.39 -17.67
CA GLU A 147 -14.13 10.45 -18.05
C GLU A 147 -14.48 11.77 -17.39
N GLY A 148 -13.51 12.36 -16.72
CA GLY A 148 -13.67 13.60 -16.00
C GLY A 148 -12.44 13.92 -15.15
N ILE A 149 -12.31 15.17 -14.73
CA ILE A 149 -11.21 15.64 -13.87
C ILE A 149 -11.77 16.05 -12.52
N GLY A 150 -11.15 15.55 -11.46
CA GLY A 150 -11.52 15.85 -10.07
C GLY A 150 -12.46 14.81 -9.48
N LEU A 151 -12.42 14.75 -8.15
CA LEU A 151 -13.22 13.79 -7.38
C LEU A 151 -14.64 14.30 -7.15
N SER A 152 -15.59 13.37 -7.05
CA SER A 152 -16.93 13.67 -6.56
C SER A 152 -16.89 14.18 -5.10
N ALA A 153 -17.95 14.86 -4.66
CA ALA A 153 -17.99 15.42 -3.31
C ALA A 153 -17.80 14.37 -2.19
N PRO A 154 -18.46 13.17 -2.22
CA PRO A 154 -18.25 12.16 -1.20
C PRO A 154 -16.81 11.61 -1.19
N VAL A 155 -16.21 11.39 -2.36
CA VAL A 155 -14.84 10.87 -2.46
C VAL A 155 -13.82 11.94 -2.07
N THR A 156 -14.06 13.21 -2.39
CA THR A 156 -13.25 14.34 -1.90
C THR A 156 -13.23 14.38 -0.36
N ALA A 157 -14.37 14.19 0.30
CA ALA A 157 -14.45 14.17 1.76
C ALA A 157 -13.73 12.95 2.37
N ALA A 158 -13.64 11.83 1.65
CA ALA A 158 -12.98 10.62 2.09
C ALA A 158 -11.43 10.70 2.09
N VAL A 159 -10.85 11.66 1.36
CA VAL A 159 -9.38 11.81 1.25
C VAL A 159 -8.73 12.03 2.62
N ASP A 160 -9.30 12.89 3.46
CA ASP A 160 -8.75 13.16 4.79
C ASP A 160 -8.88 11.95 5.72
N GLU A 161 -9.95 11.18 5.62
CA GLU A 161 -10.15 9.94 6.38
C GLU A 161 -9.11 8.89 6.00
N ALA A 162 -8.90 8.67 4.70
CA ALA A 162 -7.90 7.73 4.21
C ALA A 162 -6.48 8.15 4.61
N ALA A 163 -6.13 9.42 4.48
CA ALA A 163 -4.82 9.93 4.92
C ALA A 163 -4.60 9.72 6.42
N ALA A 164 -5.61 10.00 7.25
CA ALA A 164 -5.55 9.75 8.70
C ALA A 164 -5.44 8.26 9.02
N MET A 165 -6.12 7.39 8.28
CA MET A 165 -6.00 5.93 8.41
C MET A 165 -4.59 5.47 8.10
N ILE A 166 -4.01 5.89 6.98
CA ILE A 166 -2.64 5.55 6.57
C ILE A 166 -1.64 6.03 7.62
N THR A 167 -1.76 7.28 8.08
CA THR A 167 -0.88 7.83 9.12
C THR A 167 -0.90 6.99 10.40
N ARG A 168 -2.08 6.52 10.84
CA ARG A 168 -2.20 5.59 11.98
C ARG A 168 -1.52 4.26 11.70
N LEU A 169 -1.72 3.66 10.52
CA LEU A 169 -1.13 2.37 10.14
C LEU A 169 0.40 2.42 10.17
N VAL A 170 1.00 3.44 9.56
CA VAL A 170 2.47 3.55 9.50
C VAL A 170 3.08 3.90 10.86
N THR A 171 2.38 4.65 11.71
CA THR A 171 2.85 4.97 13.06
C THR A 171 2.76 3.75 13.98
N THR A 172 1.67 2.97 13.93
CA THR A 172 1.48 1.78 14.77
C THR A 172 2.34 0.61 14.30
N GLY A 173 2.51 0.45 12.98
CA GLY A 173 3.29 -0.64 12.38
C GLY A 173 4.77 -0.59 12.76
N GLN A 174 5.36 0.57 12.93
CA GLN A 174 6.76 0.73 13.36
C GLN A 174 6.99 0.23 14.79
N HIS A 175 5.99 0.31 15.68
CA HIS A 175 6.09 -0.24 17.02
C HIS A 175 6.03 -1.78 17.08
N ALA A 176 5.45 -2.44 16.07
CA ALA A 176 5.36 -3.90 16.00
C ALA A 176 6.66 -4.56 15.49
N SER A 177 7.43 -3.89 14.64
CA SER A 177 8.69 -4.39 14.08
C SER A 177 9.81 -4.48 15.10
N GLY A 178 9.79 -3.64 16.13
CA GLY A 178 10.79 -3.61 17.20
C GLY A 178 10.76 -4.80 18.18
N ARG A 179 9.85 -5.78 18.02
CA ARG A 179 9.71 -6.93 18.94
C ARG A 179 10.07 -8.29 18.33
N ARG A 180 10.64 -8.36 17.13
CA ARG A 180 11.17 -9.61 16.60
C ARG A 180 12.67 -9.73 16.88
N GLY A 181 13.00 -10.04 18.12
CA GLY A 181 14.38 -10.30 18.51
C GLY A 181 14.46 -10.88 19.90
N ALA A 182 14.25 -12.19 20.02
CA ALA A 182 14.92 -13.12 20.91
C ALA A 182 14.11 -14.42 21.04
N ALA A 183 14.37 -15.37 20.16
CA ALA A 183 14.09 -16.76 20.50
C ALA A 183 15.16 -17.19 21.51
N PRO A 184 14.80 -17.77 22.66
CA PRO A 184 15.79 -18.40 23.53
C PRO A 184 16.29 -19.66 22.82
N GLY A 185 17.58 -19.70 22.54
CA GLY A 185 18.24 -20.91 22.08
C GLY A 185 18.23 -21.99 23.16
N PRO A 186 18.42 -23.28 22.75
CA PRO A 186 18.37 -24.45 23.63
C PRO A 186 19.48 -24.50 24.67
#